data_4aad49d5d30f0e3d257da17ec2295043
#
_entry.id   4aad49d5d30f0e3d257da17ec2295043
#
_cell.length_a   1.000
_cell.length_b   1.000
_cell.length_c   1.000
_cell.angle_alpha   90.00
_cell.angle_beta   90.00
_cell.angle_gamma   90.00
#
_symmetry.space_group_name_H-M   'P 1'
#
loop_
_entity.id
_entity.type
_entity.pdbx_description
1 polymer ?
#
loop_
_entity_poly.entity_id
_entity_poly.type
_entity_poly.pdbx_seq_one_letter_code
_entity_poly.pdbx_strand_id
1 'polypeptide(L)'
;MSTNVQLVLDLARARTIVLRDVDHPLGSHHGLGLNDLAVLLELKEAPSQTLRRVELARRLAVTTSGIARQLGPLERIGLVSRESNPTDARLALVVLTPRGAEVAEEARVTAEEAADLALGRLWSPEEREALRPLLRRAAADDTLTSG
;
A
#
# COMPACT_ATOMS: atom_id res chain seq x y z
N MET A 1 27.02 -6.17 18.48
CA MET A 1 27.44 -6.71 17.18
C MET A 1 26.25 -6.76 16.22
N SER A 2 26.35 -6.06 15.10
CA SER A 2 25.27 -6.08 14.11
C SER A 2 25.32 -7.38 13.32
N THR A 3 24.18 -8.08 13.23
CA THR A 3 24.03 -9.28 12.43
C THR A 3 22.93 -9.03 11.40
N ASN A 4 22.86 -9.88 10.36
CA ASN A 4 21.77 -9.79 9.39
C ASN A 4 20.41 -10.05 10.04
N VAL A 5 20.35 -10.88 11.06
CA VAL A 5 19.13 -11.09 11.84
C VAL A 5 18.72 -9.80 12.54
N GLN A 6 19.66 -9.08 13.16
CA GLN A 6 19.37 -7.80 13.80
C GLN A 6 18.86 -6.78 12.78
N LEU A 7 19.46 -6.73 11.60
CA LEU A 7 19.00 -5.85 10.51
C LEU A 7 17.55 -6.14 10.12
N VAL A 8 17.18 -7.41 10.00
CA VAL A 8 15.79 -7.81 9.69
C VAL A 8 14.83 -7.40 10.81
N LEU A 9 15.23 -7.60 12.08
CA LEU A 9 14.41 -7.19 13.23
C LEU A 9 14.23 -5.68 13.29
N ASP A 10 15.29 -4.92 13.02
CA ASP A 10 15.22 -3.46 12.99
C ASP A 10 14.33 -2.96 11.85
N LEU A 11 14.41 -3.58 10.68
CA LEU A 11 13.54 -3.26 9.55
C LEU A 11 12.06 -3.51 9.88
N ALA A 12 11.76 -4.64 10.53
CA ALA A 12 10.40 -4.97 10.96
C ALA A 12 9.85 -3.96 11.98
N ARG A 13 10.68 -3.55 12.95
CA ARG A 13 10.31 -2.53 13.94
C ARG A 13 10.14 -1.16 13.30
N ALA A 14 11.06 -0.77 12.42
CA ALA A 14 10.99 0.50 11.71
C ALA A 14 9.69 0.60 10.89
N ARG A 15 9.31 -0.47 10.18
CA ARG A 15 8.04 -0.55 9.47
C ARG A 15 6.86 -0.26 10.40
N THR A 16 6.82 -0.92 11.55
CA THR A 16 5.73 -0.75 12.52
C THR A 16 5.62 0.69 13.00
N ILE A 17 6.75 1.31 13.34
CA ILE A 17 6.79 2.68 13.88
C ILE A 17 6.35 3.69 12.82
N VAL A 18 6.92 3.62 11.62
CA VAL A 18 6.61 4.55 10.52
C VAL A 18 5.15 4.39 10.07
N LEU A 19 4.70 3.14 9.93
CA LEU A 19 3.34 2.85 9.52
C LEU A 19 2.32 3.42 10.52
N ARG A 20 2.55 3.24 11.81
CA ARG A 20 1.69 3.79 12.86
C ARG A 20 1.57 5.31 12.77
N ASP A 21 2.69 5.99 12.56
CA ASP A 21 2.73 7.45 12.51
C ASP A 21 2.01 8.01 11.28
N VAL A 22 1.95 7.26 10.19
CA VAL A 22 1.20 7.65 8.99
C VAL A 22 -0.27 7.21 9.08
N ASP A 23 -0.55 6.03 9.63
CA ASP A 23 -1.91 5.51 9.78
C ASP A 23 -2.78 6.38 10.68
N HIS A 24 -2.20 6.98 11.72
CA HIS A 24 -2.98 7.76 12.69
C HIS A 24 -3.73 8.92 12.02
N PRO A 25 -3.09 9.87 11.31
CA PRO A 25 -3.84 10.93 10.63
C PRO A 25 -4.70 10.43 9.47
N LEU A 26 -4.30 9.39 8.76
CA LEU A 26 -5.15 8.78 7.72
C LEU A 26 -6.45 8.23 8.32
N GLY A 27 -6.36 7.56 9.45
CA GLY A 27 -7.53 7.04 10.16
C GLY A 27 -8.44 8.15 10.66
N SER A 28 -7.87 9.19 11.28
CA SER A 28 -8.63 10.31 11.84
C SER A 28 -9.35 11.15 10.78
N HIS A 29 -8.72 11.38 9.62
CA HIS A 29 -9.26 12.27 8.59
C HIS A 29 -10.04 11.54 7.51
N HIS A 30 -9.69 10.29 7.20
CA HIS A 30 -10.25 9.57 6.05
C HIS A 30 -10.82 8.19 6.39
N GLY A 31 -10.60 7.69 7.61
CA GLY A 31 -11.01 6.34 7.99
C GLY A 31 -10.24 5.23 7.28
N LEU A 32 -9.04 5.52 6.79
CA LEU A 32 -8.20 4.60 6.03
C LEU A 32 -6.88 4.33 6.73
N GLY A 33 -6.25 3.18 6.42
CA GLY A 33 -4.86 2.95 6.71
C GLY A 33 -3.99 3.17 5.48
N LEU A 34 -2.67 3.19 5.67
CA LEU A 34 -1.73 3.34 4.55
C LEU A 34 -1.86 2.20 3.54
N ASN A 35 -2.13 0.98 4.02
CA ASN A 35 -2.35 -0.17 3.13
C ASN A 35 -3.59 0.03 2.25
N ASP A 36 -4.64 0.66 2.76
CA ASP A 36 -5.83 1.01 1.97
C ASP A 36 -5.48 2.05 0.91
N LEU A 37 -4.74 3.08 1.31
CA LEU A 37 -4.28 4.11 0.39
C LEU A 37 -3.41 3.51 -0.72
N ALA A 38 -2.54 2.56 -0.39
CA ALA A 38 -1.71 1.88 -1.38
C ALA A 38 -2.56 1.18 -2.46
N VAL A 39 -3.66 0.53 -2.06
CA VAL A 39 -4.61 -0.08 -3.01
C VAL A 39 -5.18 0.99 -3.95
N LEU A 40 -5.67 2.09 -3.39
CA LEU A 40 -6.29 3.15 -4.18
C LEU A 40 -5.29 3.80 -5.14
N LEU A 41 -4.05 4.04 -4.71
CA LEU A 41 -3.01 4.64 -5.54
C LEU A 41 -2.56 3.71 -6.68
N GLU A 42 -2.43 2.41 -6.42
CA GLU A 42 -2.11 1.44 -7.47
C GLU A 42 -3.19 1.40 -8.54
N LEU A 43 -4.46 1.42 -8.14
CA LEU A 43 -5.57 1.47 -9.08
C LEU A 43 -5.61 2.77 -9.85
N LYS A 44 -5.34 3.90 -9.18
CA LYS A 44 -5.36 5.23 -9.80
C LYS A 44 -4.36 5.34 -10.95
N GLU A 45 -3.19 4.73 -10.81
CA GLU A 45 -2.14 4.74 -11.83
C GLU A 45 -2.33 3.68 -12.91
N ALA A 46 -3.21 2.72 -12.72
CA ALA A 46 -3.44 1.65 -13.68
C ALA A 46 -4.26 2.12 -14.89
N PRO A 47 -4.08 1.52 -16.07
CA PRO A 47 -4.92 1.81 -17.24
C PRO A 47 -6.40 1.59 -16.91
N SER A 48 -7.24 2.56 -17.25
CA SER A 48 -8.68 2.57 -16.94
C SER A 48 -8.99 2.38 -15.45
N GLN A 49 -8.02 2.67 -14.59
CA GLN A 49 -8.12 2.56 -13.12
C GLN A 49 -8.60 1.16 -12.67
N THR A 50 -8.12 0.14 -13.36
CA THR A 50 -8.55 -1.25 -13.19
C THR A 50 -7.34 -2.17 -13.18
N LEU A 51 -7.32 -3.12 -12.25
CA LEU A 51 -6.31 -4.17 -12.18
C LEU A 51 -6.98 -5.51 -11.90
N ARG A 52 -6.37 -6.59 -12.37
CA ARG A 52 -6.71 -7.92 -11.87
C ARG A 52 -6.36 -8.01 -10.39
N ARG A 53 -7.20 -8.69 -9.62
CA ARG A 53 -6.97 -8.89 -8.18
C ARG A 53 -5.59 -9.50 -7.91
N VAL A 54 -5.18 -10.50 -8.70
CA VAL A 54 -3.87 -11.16 -8.56
C VAL A 54 -2.71 -10.20 -8.83
N GLU A 55 -2.86 -9.29 -9.80
CA GLU A 55 -1.85 -8.29 -10.12
C GLU A 55 -1.73 -7.24 -9.01
N LEU A 56 -2.87 -6.81 -8.46
CA LEU A 56 -2.89 -5.87 -7.34
C LEU A 56 -2.19 -6.48 -6.11
N ALA A 57 -2.48 -7.73 -5.79
CA ALA A 57 -1.82 -8.45 -4.69
C ALA A 57 -0.31 -8.52 -4.90
N ARG A 58 0.14 -8.83 -6.13
CA ARG A 58 1.56 -8.88 -6.48
C ARG A 58 2.24 -7.53 -6.27
N ARG A 59 1.66 -6.44 -6.78
CA ARG A 59 2.22 -5.09 -6.66
C ARG A 59 2.35 -4.64 -5.21
N LEU A 60 1.44 -5.07 -4.35
CA LEU A 60 1.43 -4.70 -2.93
C LEU A 60 2.17 -5.71 -2.05
N ALA A 61 2.77 -6.74 -2.63
CA ALA A 61 3.50 -7.79 -1.92
C ALA A 61 2.65 -8.45 -0.82
N VAL A 62 1.38 -8.73 -1.14
CA VAL A 62 0.43 -9.41 -0.25
C VAL A 62 -0.13 -10.65 -0.91
N THR A 63 -0.73 -11.54 -0.12
CA THR A 63 -1.38 -12.74 -0.65
C THR A 63 -2.71 -12.38 -1.31
N THR A 64 -3.20 -13.27 -2.21
CA THR A 64 -4.51 -13.07 -2.85
C THR A 64 -5.64 -13.09 -1.83
N SER A 65 -5.56 -13.92 -0.79
CA SER A 65 -6.54 -13.92 0.29
C SER A 65 -6.46 -12.64 1.14
N GLY A 66 -5.25 -12.13 1.37
CA GLY A 66 -5.03 -10.87 2.09
C GLY A 66 -5.64 -9.68 1.35
N ILE A 67 -5.41 -9.58 0.04
CA ILE A 67 -5.99 -8.50 -0.75
C ILE A 67 -7.52 -8.61 -0.82
N ALA A 68 -8.07 -9.81 -0.93
CA ALA A 68 -9.51 -10.01 -0.93
C ALA A 68 -10.17 -9.51 0.36
N ARG A 69 -9.55 -9.77 1.51
CA ARG A 69 -10.02 -9.26 2.81
C ARG A 69 -9.92 -7.74 2.90
N GLN A 70 -8.87 -7.14 2.36
CA GLN A 70 -8.68 -5.69 2.37
C GLN A 70 -9.68 -4.98 1.46
N LEU A 71 -10.03 -5.57 0.33
CA LEU A 71 -10.97 -4.98 -0.63
C LEU A 71 -12.41 -4.92 -0.11
N GLY A 72 -12.80 -5.85 0.74
CA GLY A 72 -14.17 -5.92 1.27
C GLY A 72 -14.66 -4.61 1.91
N PRO A 73 -13.94 -4.06 2.91
CA PRO A 73 -14.31 -2.78 3.50
C PRO A 73 -14.30 -1.61 2.51
N LEU A 74 -13.32 -1.56 1.60
CA LEU A 74 -13.23 -0.51 0.59
C LEU A 74 -14.40 -0.54 -0.39
N GLU A 75 -14.87 -1.73 -0.74
CA GLU A 75 -16.06 -1.90 -1.57
C GLU A 75 -17.31 -1.43 -0.83
N ARG A 76 -17.44 -1.79 0.44
CA ARG A 76 -18.61 -1.41 1.26
C ARG A 76 -18.76 0.11 1.40
N ILE A 77 -17.65 0.85 1.45
CA ILE A 77 -17.70 2.33 1.52
C ILE A 77 -17.62 2.99 0.15
N GLY A 78 -17.66 2.21 -0.93
CA GLY A 78 -17.81 2.73 -2.28
C GLY A 78 -16.56 3.29 -2.93
N LEU A 79 -15.36 2.92 -2.47
CA LEU A 79 -14.10 3.40 -3.04
C LEU A 79 -13.59 2.52 -4.17
N VAL A 80 -13.94 1.24 -4.15
CA VAL A 80 -13.63 0.28 -5.21
C VAL A 80 -14.88 -0.53 -5.54
N SER A 81 -14.91 -1.11 -6.73
CA SER A 81 -15.86 -2.15 -7.09
C SER A 81 -15.10 -3.39 -7.56
N ARG A 82 -15.69 -4.55 -7.37
CA ARG A 82 -15.10 -5.82 -7.78
C ARG A 82 -15.97 -6.47 -8.83
N GLU A 83 -15.33 -6.93 -9.91
CA GLU A 83 -15.99 -7.68 -10.97
C GLU A 83 -15.46 -9.11 -10.92
N SER A 84 -16.35 -10.06 -10.65
CA SER A 84 -16.00 -11.48 -10.60
C SER A 84 -16.20 -12.12 -11.97
N ASN A 85 -15.31 -13.05 -12.33
CA ASN A 85 -15.53 -13.93 -13.48
C ASN A 85 -16.09 -15.26 -12.95
N PRO A 86 -17.31 -15.66 -13.35
CA PRO A 86 -17.93 -16.87 -12.82
C PRO A 86 -17.22 -18.18 -13.21
N THR A 87 -16.37 -18.14 -14.24
CA THR A 87 -15.66 -19.33 -14.73
C THR A 87 -14.19 -19.37 -14.30
N ASP A 88 -13.59 -18.23 -13.96
CA ASP A 88 -12.18 -18.16 -13.57
C ASP A 88 -11.94 -17.00 -12.58
N ALA A 89 -11.73 -17.35 -11.30
CA ALA A 89 -11.48 -16.38 -10.24
C ALA A 89 -10.19 -15.56 -10.46
N ARG A 90 -9.22 -16.08 -11.24
CA ARG A 90 -7.99 -15.36 -11.55
C ARG A 90 -8.22 -14.14 -12.44
N LEU A 91 -9.38 -14.09 -13.11
CA LEU A 91 -9.78 -12.96 -13.97
C LEU A 91 -10.60 -11.91 -13.23
N ALA A 92 -10.77 -12.05 -11.90
CA ALA A 92 -11.47 -11.05 -11.09
C ALA A 92 -10.77 -9.70 -11.19
N LEU A 93 -11.55 -8.65 -11.45
CA LEU A 93 -11.08 -7.29 -11.60
C LEU A 93 -11.43 -6.44 -10.38
N VAL A 94 -10.58 -5.45 -10.11
CA VAL A 94 -10.83 -4.40 -9.13
C VAL A 94 -10.80 -3.08 -9.86
N VAL A 95 -11.84 -2.27 -9.67
CA VAL A 95 -12.01 -0.98 -10.35
C VAL A 95 -12.08 0.12 -9.31
N LEU A 96 -11.31 1.18 -9.51
CA LEU A 96 -11.41 2.39 -8.67
C LEU A 96 -12.65 3.16 -9.07
N THR A 97 -13.49 3.50 -8.08
CA THR A 97 -14.68 4.33 -8.33
C THR A 97 -14.28 5.82 -8.45
N PRO A 98 -15.14 6.68 -9.03
CA PRO A 98 -14.88 8.13 -9.01
C PRO A 98 -14.68 8.67 -7.59
N ARG A 99 -15.46 8.19 -6.62
CA ARG A 99 -15.29 8.55 -5.21
C ARG A 99 -13.95 8.05 -4.67
N GLY A 100 -13.54 6.84 -5.05
CA GLY A 100 -12.24 6.28 -4.69
C GLY A 100 -11.08 7.13 -5.20
N ALA A 101 -11.17 7.65 -6.42
CA ALA A 101 -10.16 8.53 -7.00
C ALA A 101 -10.05 9.86 -6.22
N GLU A 102 -11.18 10.46 -5.84
CA GLU A 102 -11.19 11.68 -5.01
C GLU A 102 -10.55 11.43 -3.65
N VAL A 103 -10.97 10.39 -2.96
CA VAL A 103 -10.46 10.04 -1.63
C VAL A 103 -8.96 9.69 -1.70
N ALA A 104 -8.53 8.99 -2.74
CA ALA A 104 -7.11 8.66 -2.95
C ALA A 104 -6.26 9.94 -2.99
N GLU A 105 -6.70 10.97 -3.71
CA GLU A 105 -5.95 12.23 -3.80
C GLU A 105 -5.95 13.00 -2.47
N GLU A 106 -7.09 13.10 -1.81
CA GLU A 106 -7.18 13.75 -0.50
C GLU A 106 -6.33 13.03 0.55
N ALA A 107 -6.41 11.71 0.59
CA ALA A 107 -5.65 10.90 1.55
C ALA A 107 -4.15 10.90 1.23
N ARG A 108 -3.76 10.99 -0.05
CA ARG A 108 -2.36 11.11 -0.45
C ARG A 108 -1.71 12.36 0.15
N VAL A 109 -2.42 13.48 0.13
CA VAL A 109 -1.92 14.74 0.72
C VAL A 109 -1.72 14.58 2.23
N THR A 110 -2.68 14.01 2.92
CA THR A 110 -2.57 13.74 4.36
C THR A 110 -1.39 12.81 4.67
N ALA A 111 -1.24 11.74 3.88
CA ALA A 111 -0.15 10.77 4.05
C ALA A 111 1.21 11.40 3.77
N GLU A 112 1.32 12.28 2.78
CA GLU A 112 2.57 12.98 2.45
C GLU A 112 3.03 13.84 3.63
N GLU A 113 2.12 14.63 4.20
CA GLU A 113 2.43 15.46 5.37
C GLU A 113 2.85 14.60 6.58
N ALA A 114 2.15 13.53 6.83
CA ALA A 114 2.46 12.61 7.93
C ALA A 114 3.82 11.90 7.71
N ALA A 115 4.10 11.51 6.46
CA ALA A 115 5.36 10.87 6.09
C ALA A 115 6.54 11.83 6.25
N ASP A 116 6.38 13.09 5.82
CA ASP A 116 7.42 14.12 5.99
C ASP A 116 7.78 14.30 7.46
N LEU A 117 6.80 14.36 8.34
CA LEU A 117 7.03 14.47 9.78
C LEU A 117 7.69 13.22 10.36
N ALA A 118 7.16 12.05 10.03
CA ALA A 118 7.65 10.77 10.57
C ALA A 118 9.10 10.50 10.12
N LEU A 119 9.38 10.65 8.84
CA LEU A 119 10.69 10.40 8.28
C LEU A 119 11.70 11.50 8.67
N GLY A 120 11.25 12.74 8.73
CA GLY A 120 12.10 13.87 9.13
C GLY A 120 12.54 13.80 10.58
N ARG A 121 11.77 13.17 11.45
CA ARG A 121 12.16 12.91 12.85
C ARG A 121 13.27 11.86 12.94
N LEU A 122 13.29 10.89 12.01
CA LEU A 122 14.18 9.73 12.05
C LEU A 122 15.48 9.96 11.28
N TRP A 123 15.41 10.60 10.12
CA TRP A 123 16.51 10.69 9.16
C TRP A 123 16.61 12.06 8.51
N SER A 124 17.85 12.46 8.22
CA SER A 124 18.12 13.65 7.42
C SER A 124 17.64 13.49 5.97
N PRO A 125 17.48 14.59 5.19
CA PRO A 125 17.15 14.49 3.78
C PRO A 125 18.13 13.62 2.99
N GLU A 126 19.43 13.73 3.28
CA GLU A 126 20.48 12.95 2.62
C GLU A 126 20.35 11.45 2.94
N GLU A 127 20.07 11.12 4.19
CA GLU A 127 19.85 9.72 4.61
C GLU A 127 18.61 9.12 3.95
N ARG A 128 17.54 9.91 3.83
CA ARG A 128 16.32 9.46 3.13
C ARG A 128 16.57 9.20 1.64
N GLU A 129 17.34 10.05 0.99
CA GLU A 129 17.70 9.86 -0.42
C GLU A 129 18.60 8.62 -0.61
N ALA A 130 19.50 8.34 0.33
CA ALA A 130 20.31 7.12 0.31
C ALA A 130 19.47 5.86 0.53
N LEU A 131 18.45 5.93 1.39
CA LEU A 131 17.57 4.81 1.71
C LEU A 131 16.62 4.46 0.55
N ARG A 132 16.18 5.45 -0.21
CA ARG A 132 15.16 5.32 -1.26
C ARG A 132 15.44 4.19 -2.26
N PRO A 133 16.61 4.12 -2.92
CA PRO A 133 16.88 3.04 -3.88
C PRO A 133 17.00 1.67 -3.22
N LEU A 134 17.44 1.61 -1.96
CA LEU A 134 17.58 0.35 -1.23
C LEU A 134 16.20 -0.27 -0.94
N LEU A 135 15.26 0.54 -0.46
CA LEU A 135 13.89 0.08 -0.22
C LEU A 135 13.17 -0.25 -1.52
N ARG A 136 13.37 0.56 -2.57
CA ARG A 136 12.75 0.31 -3.88
C ARG A 136 13.19 -1.04 -4.45
N ARG A 137 14.46 -1.39 -4.31
CA ARG A 137 15.00 -2.70 -4.75
C ARG A 137 14.29 -3.83 -4.00
N ALA A 138 14.15 -3.73 -2.69
CA ALA A 138 13.47 -4.73 -1.87
C ALA A 138 11.98 -4.84 -2.23
N ALA A 139 11.32 -3.70 -2.45
CA ALA A 139 9.89 -3.64 -2.78
C ALA A 139 9.57 -4.15 -4.19
N ALA A 140 10.54 -4.17 -5.10
CA ALA A 140 10.38 -4.65 -6.46
C ALA A 140 10.68 -6.15 -6.62
N ASP A 141 10.98 -6.86 -5.53
CA ASP A 141 11.28 -8.29 -5.59
C ASP A 141 10.00 -9.10 -5.79
N ASP A 142 9.91 -9.74 -6.96
CA ASP A 142 8.72 -10.51 -7.38
C ASP A 142 8.73 -11.97 -6.88
N THR A 143 9.66 -12.36 -6.02
CA THR A 143 9.79 -13.76 -5.57
C THR A 143 8.57 -14.29 -4.81
N LEU A 144 7.71 -13.41 -4.31
CA LEU A 144 6.47 -13.80 -3.60
C LEU A 144 5.40 -14.41 -4.52
N THR A 145 5.55 -14.31 -5.84
CA THR A 145 4.57 -14.82 -6.80
C THR A 145 4.88 -16.21 -7.32
N SER A 146 6.01 -16.79 -6.91
CA SER A 146 6.47 -18.11 -7.39
C SER A 146 6.13 -19.25 -6.44
N GLY A 147 5.19 -19.06 -5.54
CA GLY A 147 4.76 -20.08 -4.59
C GLY A 147 3.31 -20.47 -4.75
#